data_94d0b23d2b5cccf93aa6cb9cc569e8b3
#
_entry.id   94d0b23d2b5cccf93aa6cb9cc569e8b3
#
_cell.length_a   1.000
_cell.length_b   1.000
_cell.length_c   1.000
_cell.angle_alpha   90.00
_cell.angle_beta   90.00
_cell.angle_gamma   90.00
#
_symmetry.space_group_name_H-M   'P 1'
#
loop_
_entity.id
_entity.type
_entity.pdbx_description
1 polymer ?
#
loop_
_entity_poly.entity_id
_entity_poly.type
_entity_poly.pdbx_seq_one_letter_code
_entity_poly.pdbx_strand_id
1 'polypeptide(L)'
;MKKLLLPVILLQLFAVACQDKEKGLRVLVFSRTTGFRHSSIPNGKDALQKLGSRNNFEVDTTEDPKLFTEENLKKYAAVIFLNTTGDVLNNEQEIAMERYIQAGGGFVGIHSATDTEYDWIWYANMVGGQFASHPAIQPARLIVTDRSHAATQQLPEVWNKTDEWYNFKRLSKDVKVLLKIDEQSYTGGTLGNDHPMAWYHDYDGGRAFYTELGHTEQTYTDSLYLKHILGGIRYAMGSNHLDYTKAKSQYPPDESKFTKTVLSQGEFFEPTEMTVLPNFDVLIVQRRGEILLYKNDAKKIKPAGVLNVYWKTVKTPGVNAEEGLLGVCKDPNFGKNHWVYIFYSPADTSVNRLSRFELKNDTIDKSSEKIVLQFYSQREICCHTGGSLAFGSDGLLYLSTGDNSTPFDEPKQPYVNHGFAPLDDRPGHQQYDARRTAGNTNDLRGKIIRIRIKDDATYEIPDGNLFPKGQPKTRPEIYVMGNRNPYRISVDPKNGFLYWGEVGPDSNKD
;
A
#
# COMPACT_ATOMS: atom_id res chain seq x y z
N MET A 1 31.89 90.14 20.47
CA MET A 1 32.05 88.73 20.05
C MET A 1 31.40 87.85 21.13
N LYS A 2 30.13 87.51 20.99
CA LYS A 2 29.42 86.61 21.94
C LYS A 2 29.24 85.27 21.25
N LYS A 3 29.84 84.20 21.81
CA LYS A 3 29.65 82.76 21.35
C LYS A 3 28.35 82.21 21.91
N LEU A 4 27.44 81.85 21.05
CA LEU A 4 26.19 81.14 21.39
C LEU A 4 26.47 79.64 21.44
N LEU A 5 26.30 79.01 22.60
CA LEU A 5 26.29 77.57 22.77
C LEU A 5 24.85 77.04 22.59
N LEU A 6 24.67 76.19 21.62
CA LEU A 6 23.44 75.40 21.41
C LEU A 6 23.53 74.11 22.17
N PRO A 7 22.54 73.68 22.98
CA PRO A 7 22.56 72.32 23.57
C PRO A 7 21.99 71.28 22.57
N VAL A 8 22.74 70.28 22.31
CA VAL A 8 22.34 69.08 21.57
C VAL A 8 21.49 68.22 22.51
N ILE A 9 20.20 68.14 22.27
CA ILE A 9 19.31 67.19 22.95
C ILE A 9 19.40 65.86 22.24
N LEU A 10 20.01 64.86 22.92
CA LEU A 10 20.12 63.46 22.46
C LEU A 10 18.79 62.77 22.75
N LEU A 11 17.97 62.59 21.69
CA LEU A 11 16.73 61.80 21.77
C LEU A 11 17.08 60.34 21.73
N GLN A 12 17.08 59.66 22.88
CA GLN A 12 17.18 58.18 22.95
C GLN A 12 15.83 57.58 22.57
N LEU A 13 15.73 57.10 21.34
CA LEU A 13 14.67 56.19 20.89
C LEU A 13 14.85 54.86 21.59
N PHE A 14 14.05 54.56 22.60
CA PHE A 14 13.82 53.21 23.09
C PHE A 14 13.06 52.46 22.00
N ALA A 15 13.77 51.70 21.21
CA ALA A 15 13.17 50.64 20.42
C ALA A 15 12.71 49.53 21.38
N VAL A 16 11.42 49.53 21.69
CA VAL A 16 10.77 48.36 22.29
C VAL A 16 10.75 47.30 21.20
N ALA A 17 11.78 46.45 21.15
CA ALA A 17 11.73 45.21 20.42
C ALA A 17 10.62 44.37 21.09
N CYS A 18 9.48 44.19 20.42
CA CYS A 18 8.59 43.10 20.70
C CYS A 18 9.45 41.82 20.52
N GLN A 19 9.93 41.29 21.61
CA GLN A 19 10.37 39.87 21.64
C GLN A 19 9.09 39.08 21.44
N ASP A 20 8.88 38.59 20.21
CA ASP A 20 8.05 37.40 20.00
C ASP A 20 8.64 36.36 20.95
N LYS A 21 7.90 36.04 22.02
CA LYS A 21 8.23 34.86 22.85
C LYS A 21 8.34 33.69 21.88
N GLU A 22 9.55 33.21 21.69
CA GLU A 22 9.74 31.91 21.03
C GLU A 22 8.75 30.96 21.67
N LYS A 23 7.74 30.53 20.89
CA LYS A 23 6.82 29.49 21.35
C LYS A 23 7.71 28.30 21.70
N GLY A 24 7.70 27.87 22.97
CA GLY A 24 8.48 26.72 23.40
C GLY A 24 8.20 25.54 22.51
N LEU A 25 9.21 24.70 22.25
CA LEU A 25 9.07 23.46 21.49
C LEU A 25 7.96 22.60 22.10
N ARG A 26 7.11 22.01 21.28
CA ARG A 26 6.02 21.12 21.74
C ARG A 26 6.13 19.78 21.06
N VAL A 27 5.76 18.71 21.77
CA VAL A 27 5.62 17.36 21.22
C VAL A 27 4.24 16.80 21.55
N LEU A 28 3.66 16.01 20.65
CA LEU A 28 2.39 15.33 20.85
C LEU A 28 2.64 13.86 21.16
N VAL A 29 2.19 13.39 22.31
CA VAL A 29 2.20 11.96 22.67
C VAL A 29 0.85 11.36 22.35
N PHE A 30 0.82 10.43 21.41
CA PHE A 30 -0.36 9.68 21.03
C PHE A 30 -0.25 8.24 21.53
N SER A 31 -1.31 7.73 22.17
CA SER A 31 -1.30 6.40 22.81
C SER A 31 -2.62 5.66 22.67
N ARG A 32 -3.29 5.85 21.52
CA ARG A 32 -4.50 5.07 21.18
C ARG A 32 -4.11 3.62 20.90
N THR A 33 -4.98 2.70 21.34
CA THR A 33 -4.87 1.27 21.06
C THR A 33 -6.21 0.76 20.54
N THR A 34 -6.20 -0.02 19.48
CA THR A 34 -7.33 -0.79 18.96
C THR A 34 -7.08 -2.29 19.12
N GLY A 35 -5.83 -2.69 19.42
CA GLY A 35 -5.40 -4.01 19.84
C GLY A 35 -5.08 -4.07 21.34
N PHE A 36 -3.94 -4.68 21.67
CA PHE A 36 -3.50 -4.81 23.07
C PHE A 36 -3.18 -3.45 23.70
N ARG A 37 -3.64 -3.24 24.95
CA ARG A 37 -3.35 -2.01 25.70
C ARG A 37 -2.34 -2.27 26.82
N HIS A 38 -1.17 -1.66 26.68
CA HIS A 38 -0.10 -1.77 27.67
C HIS A 38 -0.44 -1.02 28.96
N SER A 39 -0.21 -1.66 30.12
CA SER A 39 -0.41 -1.07 31.44
C SER A 39 0.57 0.09 31.72
N SER A 40 1.70 0.12 31.02
CA SER A 40 2.73 1.16 31.18
C SER A 40 2.42 2.50 30.49
N ILE A 41 1.36 2.61 29.69
CA ILE A 41 0.98 3.86 29.02
C ILE A 41 0.85 5.06 29.99
N PRO A 42 0.18 4.96 31.14
CA PRO A 42 0.11 6.07 32.10
C PRO A 42 1.49 6.49 32.63
N ASN A 43 2.37 5.53 32.92
CA ASN A 43 3.74 5.79 33.37
C ASN A 43 4.57 6.47 32.28
N GLY A 44 4.41 6.04 31.03
CA GLY A 44 5.06 6.65 29.88
C GLY A 44 4.62 8.10 29.67
N LYS A 45 3.31 8.39 29.73
CA LYS A 45 2.80 9.76 29.64
C LYS A 45 3.39 10.67 30.71
N ASP A 46 3.34 10.24 31.98
CA ASP A 46 3.89 11.00 33.12
C ASP A 46 5.40 11.24 32.99
N ALA A 47 6.14 10.20 32.60
CA ALA A 47 7.58 10.29 32.40
C ALA A 47 7.95 11.28 31.29
N LEU A 48 7.24 11.25 30.15
CA LEU A 48 7.47 12.14 29.02
C LEU A 48 7.10 13.60 29.36
N GLN A 49 6.01 13.85 30.11
CA GLN A 49 5.66 15.18 30.58
C GLN A 49 6.71 15.75 31.54
N LYS A 50 7.18 14.95 32.50
CA LYS A 50 8.30 15.33 33.39
C LYS A 50 9.60 15.56 32.63
N LEU A 51 9.87 14.75 31.60
CA LEU A 51 11.04 14.91 30.74
C LEU A 51 11.00 16.24 29.97
N GLY A 52 9.85 16.58 29.38
CA GLY A 52 9.61 17.85 28.71
C GLY A 52 9.83 19.05 29.61
N SER A 53 9.19 19.06 30.79
CA SER A 53 9.30 20.16 31.76
C SER A 53 10.72 20.43 32.25
N ARG A 54 11.56 19.36 32.32
CA ARG A 54 12.99 19.48 32.71
C ARG A 54 13.93 19.84 31.57
N ASN A 55 13.44 19.80 30.31
CA ASN A 55 14.28 19.94 29.12
C ASN A 55 13.76 21.01 28.13
N ASN A 56 12.95 21.96 28.62
CA ASN A 56 12.45 23.13 27.91
C ASN A 56 11.59 22.83 26.69
N PHE A 57 10.73 21.80 26.74
CA PHE A 57 9.68 21.55 25.76
C PHE A 57 8.36 21.14 26.43
N GLU A 58 7.24 21.47 25.81
CA GLU A 58 5.91 21.09 26.29
C GLU A 58 5.51 19.72 25.72
N VAL A 59 4.74 18.96 26.50
CA VAL A 59 4.25 17.65 26.11
C VAL A 59 2.74 17.59 26.26
N ASP A 60 2.03 17.53 25.15
CA ASP A 60 0.61 17.23 25.11
C ASP A 60 0.40 15.73 24.94
N THR A 61 -0.63 15.19 25.59
CA THR A 61 -0.97 13.75 25.49
C THR A 61 -2.39 13.58 24.98
N THR A 62 -2.61 12.61 24.09
CA THR A 62 -3.93 12.32 23.54
C THR A 62 -4.09 10.84 23.18
N GLU A 63 -5.35 10.40 23.10
CA GLU A 63 -5.78 9.14 22.47
C GLU A 63 -6.83 9.44 21.37
N ASP A 64 -7.15 10.72 21.15
CA ASP A 64 -8.13 11.13 20.14
C ASP A 64 -7.44 11.30 18.77
N PRO A 65 -7.73 10.42 17.79
CA PRO A 65 -7.16 10.51 16.44
C PRO A 65 -7.65 11.74 15.66
N LYS A 66 -8.75 12.40 16.09
CA LYS A 66 -9.24 13.63 15.45
C LYS A 66 -8.24 14.78 15.53
N LEU A 67 -7.24 14.67 16.41
CA LEU A 67 -6.15 15.66 16.47
C LEU A 67 -5.12 15.50 15.35
N PHE A 68 -5.18 14.44 14.56
CA PHE A 68 -4.34 14.26 13.37
C PHE A 68 -4.92 15.04 12.20
N THR A 69 -4.72 16.35 12.23
CA THR A 69 -5.03 17.30 11.16
C THR A 69 -3.82 18.18 10.92
N GLU A 70 -3.63 18.66 9.69
CA GLU A 70 -2.52 19.56 9.35
C GLU A 70 -2.52 20.81 10.26
N GLU A 71 -3.72 21.36 10.54
CA GLU A 71 -3.90 22.52 11.41
C GLU A 71 -3.38 22.29 12.84
N ASN A 72 -3.55 21.05 13.36
CA ASN A 72 -3.11 20.74 14.71
C ASN A 72 -1.64 20.28 14.73
N LEU A 73 -1.24 19.39 13.81
CA LEU A 73 0.10 18.82 13.78
C LEU A 73 1.21 19.87 13.57
N LYS A 74 0.91 20.96 12.85
CA LYS A 74 1.87 22.08 12.66
C LYS A 74 2.32 22.77 13.96
N LYS A 75 1.67 22.50 15.10
CA LYS A 75 2.04 23.05 16.41
C LYS A 75 3.17 22.27 17.07
N TYR A 76 3.51 21.09 16.58
CA TYR A 76 4.41 20.14 17.22
C TYR A 76 5.69 19.95 16.42
N ALA A 77 6.82 19.90 17.13
CA ALA A 77 8.13 19.58 16.57
C ALA A 77 8.32 18.08 16.35
N ALA A 78 7.64 17.25 17.16
CA ALA A 78 7.63 15.80 17.00
C ALA A 78 6.29 15.21 17.48
N VAL A 79 5.90 14.08 16.87
CA VAL A 79 4.80 13.22 17.28
C VAL A 79 5.37 11.92 17.83
N ILE A 80 4.93 11.51 19.03
CA ILE A 80 5.40 10.32 19.74
C ILE A 80 4.26 9.29 19.76
N PHE A 81 4.44 8.14 19.14
CA PHE A 81 3.54 7.00 19.29
C PHE A 81 4.02 6.19 20.49
N LEU A 82 3.31 6.33 21.60
CA LEU A 82 3.60 5.66 22.87
C LEU A 82 2.74 4.42 23.01
N ASN A 83 3.31 3.26 22.79
CA ASN A 83 2.65 1.94 22.97
C ASN A 83 1.29 1.87 22.25
N THR A 84 1.22 2.43 21.05
CA THR A 84 0.06 2.30 20.15
C THR A 84 -0.03 0.87 19.61
N THR A 85 -1.24 0.39 19.30
CA THR A 85 -1.45 -0.94 18.69
C THR A 85 -2.65 -0.95 17.78
N GLY A 86 -2.54 -1.70 16.69
CA GLY A 86 -3.60 -1.89 15.70
C GLY A 86 -3.83 -0.68 14.80
N ASP A 87 -4.97 -0.61 14.15
CA ASP A 87 -5.37 0.47 13.25
C ASP A 87 -5.92 1.65 14.06
N VAL A 88 -5.17 2.72 14.17
CA VAL A 88 -5.46 3.85 15.09
C VAL A 88 -5.81 5.15 14.38
N LEU A 89 -5.51 5.28 13.08
CA LEU A 89 -5.81 6.44 12.24
C LEU A 89 -6.69 6.01 11.05
N ASN A 90 -7.48 6.90 10.52
CA ASN A 90 -8.15 6.73 9.25
C ASN A 90 -7.35 7.41 8.11
N ASN A 91 -7.72 7.15 6.85
CA ASN A 91 -7.00 7.64 5.67
C ASN A 91 -6.73 9.15 5.68
N GLU A 92 -7.66 10.00 6.16
CA GLU A 92 -7.44 11.44 6.23
C GLU A 92 -6.39 11.81 7.28
N GLN A 93 -6.40 11.11 8.42
CA GLN A 93 -5.45 11.30 9.51
C GLN A 93 -4.06 10.77 9.14
N GLU A 94 -3.99 9.67 8.41
CA GLU A 94 -2.76 9.15 7.81
C GLU A 94 -2.15 10.17 6.85
N ILE A 95 -2.94 10.74 5.93
CA ILE A 95 -2.49 11.77 5.01
C ILE A 95 -2.00 13.02 5.75
N ALA A 96 -2.68 13.42 6.84
CA ALA A 96 -2.23 14.53 7.66
C ALA A 96 -0.86 14.25 8.29
N MET A 97 -0.63 13.00 8.75
CA MET A 97 0.66 12.57 9.31
C MET A 97 1.75 12.50 8.22
N GLU A 98 1.44 11.97 7.03
CA GLU A 98 2.37 11.96 5.89
C GLU A 98 2.83 13.38 5.56
N ARG A 99 1.89 14.29 5.38
CA ARG A 99 2.16 15.70 5.05
C ARG A 99 2.97 16.42 6.14
N TYR A 100 2.71 16.07 7.42
CA TYR A 100 3.48 16.60 8.54
C TYR A 100 4.96 16.13 8.47
N ILE A 101 5.21 14.86 8.22
CA ILE A 101 6.58 14.32 8.06
C ILE A 101 7.24 14.93 6.81
N GLN A 102 6.54 14.99 5.68
CA GLN A 102 7.03 15.59 4.43
C GLN A 102 7.39 17.07 4.58
N ALA A 103 6.69 17.77 5.46
CA ALA A 103 7.00 19.16 5.82
C ALA A 103 8.26 19.30 6.70
N GLY A 104 8.87 18.21 7.16
CA GLY A 104 10.05 18.21 8.03
C GLY A 104 9.76 17.86 9.49
N GLY A 105 8.57 17.35 9.80
CA GLY A 105 8.16 16.92 11.13
C GLY A 105 8.97 15.73 11.67
N GLY A 106 8.91 15.49 12.98
CA GLY A 106 9.58 14.39 13.65
C GLY A 106 8.63 13.31 14.14
N PHE A 107 9.09 12.07 14.08
CA PHE A 107 8.39 10.91 14.62
C PHE A 107 9.24 10.19 15.66
N VAL A 108 8.60 9.75 16.74
CA VAL A 108 9.20 8.86 17.75
C VAL A 108 8.26 7.68 17.98
N GLY A 109 8.71 6.48 17.70
CA GLY A 109 8.01 5.25 18.04
C GLY A 109 8.56 4.62 19.32
N ILE A 110 7.69 4.25 20.23
CA ILE A 110 8.05 3.57 21.48
C ILE A 110 7.35 2.22 21.52
N HIS A 111 8.11 1.15 21.70
CA HIS A 111 7.68 -0.22 21.88
C HIS A 111 6.70 -0.67 20.81
N SER A 112 5.42 -0.85 21.14
CA SER A 112 4.41 -1.35 20.19
C SER A 112 4.00 -0.35 19.09
N ALA A 113 4.71 0.76 18.93
CA ALA A 113 4.55 1.56 17.71
C ALA A 113 4.85 0.74 16.43
N THR A 114 5.59 -0.37 16.49
CA THR A 114 5.78 -1.32 15.38
C THR A 114 4.65 -2.36 15.26
N ASP A 115 3.72 -2.42 16.22
CA ASP A 115 2.49 -3.23 16.21
C ASP A 115 1.26 -2.36 15.84
N THR A 116 1.47 -1.36 15.01
CA THR A 116 0.52 -0.33 14.65
C THR A 116 0.47 -0.18 13.14
N GLU A 117 -0.73 0.08 12.56
CA GLU A 117 -0.94 0.43 11.16
C GLU A 117 -0.32 -0.60 10.18
N TYR A 118 -0.70 -1.85 10.28
CA TYR A 118 -0.11 -2.91 9.46
C TYR A 118 -0.37 -2.77 7.96
N ASP A 119 -1.50 -2.21 7.58
CA ASP A 119 -1.92 -2.04 6.19
C ASP A 119 -1.38 -0.73 5.57
N TRP A 120 -0.85 0.18 6.39
CA TRP A 120 -0.26 1.44 5.95
C TRP A 120 1.25 1.30 5.74
N ILE A 121 1.63 0.91 4.52
CA ILE A 121 3.03 0.61 4.16
C ILE A 121 3.98 1.80 4.36
N TRP A 122 3.48 3.02 4.17
CA TRP A 122 4.25 4.24 4.39
C TRP A 122 4.66 4.37 5.87
N TYR A 123 3.73 4.08 6.80
CA TYR A 123 4.01 4.06 8.23
C TYR A 123 5.02 2.98 8.61
N ALA A 124 4.86 1.77 8.10
CA ALA A 124 5.79 0.67 8.34
C ALA A 124 7.23 1.01 7.90
N ASN A 125 7.37 1.75 6.79
CA ASN A 125 8.67 2.24 6.34
C ASN A 125 9.19 3.39 7.23
N MET A 126 8.32 4.28 7.71
CA MET A 126 8.68 5.37 8.61
C MET A 126 9.14 4.86 9.98
N VAL A 127 8.39 3.98 10.62
CA VAL A 127 8.78 3.40 11.91
C VAL A 127 9.97 2.45 11.78
N GLY A 128 10.17 1.89 10.58
CA GLY A 128 11.35 1.09 10.21
C GLY A 128 11.24 -0.41 10.51
N GLY A 129 10.11 -0.89 11.06
CA GLY A 129 9.89 -2.30 11.37
C GLY A 129 8.44 -2.64 11.62
N GLN A 130 8.10 -3.92 11.56
CA GLN A 130 6.79 -4.45 11.95
C GLN A 130 6.96 -5.60 12.92
N PHE A 131 6.21 -5.55 14.01
CA PHE A 131 6.17 -6.60 15.03
C PHE A 131 5.75 -7.95 14.46
N ALA A 132 6.36 -9.02 14.95
CA ALA A 132 6.00 -10.40 14.60
C ALA A 132 5.56 -11.22 15.82
N SER A 133 6.36 -11.20 16.89
CA SER A 133 6.13 -11.97 18.10
C SER A 133 7.06 -11.49 19.21
N HIS A 134 6.83 -11.96 20.43
CA HIS A 134 7.74 -11.77 21.57
C HIS A 134 7.74 -13.01 22.47
N PRO A 135 8.86 -13.34 23.14
CA PRO A 135 8.88 -14.26 24.28
C PRO A 135 8.32 -13.61 25.56
N ALA A 136 8.32 -14.32 26.65
CA ALA A 136 8.01 -13.75 27.96
C ALA A 136 9.04 -12.67 28.35
N ILE A 137 8.60 -11.68 29.16
CA ILE A 137 9.46 -10.66 29.75
C ILE A 137 10.62 -11.32 30.49
N GLN A 138 11.86 -10.91 30.17
CA GLN A 138 13.06 -11.50 30.73
C GLN A 138 14.25 -10.54 30.62
N PRO A 139 15.34 -10.75 31.44
CA PRO A 139 16.56 -9.96 31.28
C PRO A 139 17.29 -10.33 30.00
N ALA A 140 17.92 -9.31 29.36
CA ALA A 140 18.82 -9.50 28.22
C ALA A 140 19.92 -8.42 28.20
N ARG A 141 20.92 -8.63 27.34
CA ARG A 141 22.00 -7.67 27.10
C ARG A 141 21.73 -6.89 25.82
N LEU A 142 21.70 -5.58 25.94
CA LEU A 142 21.68 -4.67 24.81
C LEU A 142 23.08 -4.18 24.51
N ILE A 143 23.46 -4.19 23.24
CA ILE A 143 24.77 -3.74 22.73
C ILE A 143 24.57 -2.39 22.07
N VAL A 144 25.29 -1.38 22.50
CA VAL A 144 25.30 -0.05 21.87
C VAL A 144 26.18 -0.10 20.62
N THR A 145 25.57 0.13 19.44
CA THR A 145 26.28 0.04 18.15
C THR A 145 26.82 1.39 17.67
N ASP A 146 26.17 2.50 18.07
CA ASP A 146 26.62 3.85 17.77
C ASP A 146 26.55 4.71 19.05
N ARG A 147 27.70 5.14 19.56
CA ARG A 147 27.80 6.00 20.75
C ARG A 147 27.89 7.49 20.42
N SER A 148 27.88 7.86 19.16
CA SER A 148 27.92 9.27 18.73
C SER A 148 26.55 9.92 18.76
N HIS A 149 25.48 9.11 18.69
CA HIS A 149 24.11 9.61 18.68
C HIS A 149 23.64 10.06 20.07
N ALA A 150 22.87 11.14 20.14
CA ALA A 150 22.37 11.71 21.41
C ALA A 150 21.58 10.72 22.27
N ALA A 151 20.92 9.74 21.66
CA ALA A 151 20.15 8.70 22.35
C ALA A 151 21.02 7.63 23.02
N THR A 152 22.29 7.51 22.66
CA THR A 152 23.15 6.41 23.09
C THR A 152 24.47 6.86 23.74
N GLN A 153 24.86 8.13 23.54
CA GLN A 153 26.14 8.66 24.05
C GLN A 153 26.35 8.50 25.58
N GLN A 154 25.26 8.39 26.36
CA GLN A 154 25.31 8.25 27.82
C GLN A 154 25.02 6.82 28.28
N LEU A 155 24.81 5.87 27.38
CA LEU A 155 24.59 4.47 27.72
C LEU A 155 25.94 3.75 27.90
N PRO A 156 26.03 2.71 28.75
CA PRO A 156 27.17 1.81 28.78
C PRO A 156 27.27 1.04 27.46
N GLU A 157 28.44 0.53 27.14
CA GLU A 157 28.65 -0.29 25.91
C GLU A 157 27.74 -1.51 25.88
N VAL A 158 27.56 -2.15 27.04
CA VAL A 158 26.62 -3.23 27.26
C VAL A 158 25.62 -2.78 28.32
N TRP A 159 24.34 -2.76 27.97
CA TRP A 159 23.25 -2.34 28.86
C TRP A 159 22.36 -3.54 29.22
N ASN A 160 22.48 -4.02 30.45
CA ASN A 160 21.60 -5.09 30.95
C ASN A 160 20.22 -4.52 31.29
N LYS A 161 19.19 -5.10 30.73
CA LYS A 161 17.80 -4.64 30.87
C LYS A 161 16.86 -5.82 30.99
N THR A 162 15.74 -5.61 31.68
CA THR A 162 14.59 -6.51 31.67
C THR A 162 13.44 -5.77 31.02
N ASP A 163 12.94 -6.31 29.92
CA ASP A 163 11.78 -5.79 29.19
C ASP A 163 11.14 -6.94 28.38
N GLU A 164 10.15 -6.67 27.54
CA GLU A 164 9.64 -7.57 26.51
C GLU A 164 10.45 -7.38 25.23
N TRP A 165 10.86 -8.48 24.59
CA TRP A 165 11.79 -8.43 23.45
C TRP A 165 11.07 -8.80 22.17
N TYR A 166 10.86 -7.82 21.26
CA TYR A 166 10.15 -8.03 20.00
C TYR A 166 11.02 -8.71 18.95
N ASN A 167 10.45 -9.69 18.29
CA ASN A 167 10.88 -10.16 16.98
C ASN A 167 10.14 -9.39 15.90
N PHE A 168 10.80 -9.12 14.78
CA PHE A 168 10.23 -8.34 13.69
C PHE A 168 10.05 -9.19 12.43
N LYS A 169 8.92 -9.08 11.75
CA LYS A 169 8.67 -9.74 10.46
C LYS A 169 9.12 -8.90 9.26
N ARG A 170 9.38 -7.62 9.49
CA ARG A 170 9.86 -6.67 8.50
C ARG A 170 10.77 -5.67 9.18
N LEU A 171 11.97 -5.49 8.64
CA LEU A 171 12.92 -4.47 9.06
C LEU A 171 13.41 -3.72 7.83
N SER A 172 13.42 -2.40 7.90
CA SER A 172 13.99 -1.54 6.86
C SER A 172 15.52 -1.66 6.88
N LYS A 173 16.12 -1.72 5.69
CA LYS A 173 17.59 -1.69 5.52
C LYS A 173 18.16 -0.27 5.58
N ASP A 174 17.30 0.75 5.54
CA ASP A 174 17.70 2.16 5.48
C ASP A 174 17.85 2.78 6.88
N VAL A 175 17.51 2.04 7.93
CA VAL A 175 17.63 2.53 9.31
C VAL A 175 19.08 2.43 9.82
N LYS A 176 19.46 3.39 10.64
CA LYS A 176 20.75 3.41 11.37
C LYS A 176 20.54 2.85 12.76
N VAL A 177 21.06 1.66 13.00
CA VAL A 177 20.87 0.92 14.25
C VAL A 177 21.69 1.53 15.37
N LEU A 178 21.05 1.77 16.53
CA LEU A 178 21.65 2.33 17.74
C LEU A 178 21.87 1.28 18.84
N LEU A 179 20.92 0.34 18.97
CA LEU A 179 20.97 -0.75 19.94
C LEU A 179 20.64 -2.06 19.23
N LYS A 180 21.38 -3.11 19.57
CA LYS A 180 21.05 -4.50 19.23
C LYS A 180 20.90 -5.32 20.51
N ILE A 181 20.08 -6.35 20.49
CA ILE A 181 20.00 -7.33 21.57
C ILE A 181 20.90 -8.52 21.28
N ASP A 182 21.61 -8.99 22.28
CA ASP A 182 22.39 -10.23 22.21
C ASP A 182 21.46 -11.44 22.46
N GLU A 183 21.05 -12.11 21.37
CA GLU A 183 20.14 -13.26 21.45
C GLU A 183 20.72 -14.45 22.27
N GLN A 184 22.02 -14.49 22.52
CA GLN A 184 22.61 -15.49 23.42
C GLN A 184 22.34 -15.20 24.91
N SER A 185 21.87 -14.01 25.23
CA SER A 185 21.60 -13.58 26.60
C SER A 185 20.17 -13.83 27.06
N TYR A 186 19.28 -14.26 26.17
CA TYR A 186 17.85 -14.53 26.49
C TYR A 186 17.30 -15.65 25.60
N THR A 187 16.02 -16.03 25.79
CA THR A 187 15.38 -17.11 25.02
C THR A 187 14.24 -16.57 24.15
N GLY A 188 14.14 -17.00 22.88
CA GLY A 188 13.03 -16.69 21.99
C GLY A 188 13.31 -15.63 20.92
N GLY A 189 14.59 -15.23 20.74
CA GLY A 189 15.02 -14.44 19.59
C GLY A 189 14.98 -15.22 18.29
N THR A 190 14.71 -14.54 17.18
CA THR A 190 14.57 -15.17 15.85
C THR A 190 15.36 -14.46 14.74
N LEU A 191 16.11 -13.41 15.07
CA LEU A 191 16.86 -12.60 14.11
C LEU A 191 18.40 -12.79 14.19
N GLY A 192 18.86 -13.59 15.17
CA GLY A 192 20.27 -13.95 15.35
C GLY A 192 21.14 -12.75 15.74
N ASN A 193 22.32 -12.65 15.12
CA ASN A 193 23.30 -11.61 15.47
C ASN A 193 22.92 -10.19 14.98
N ASP A 194 21.89 -10.07 14.17
CA ASP A 194 21.44 -8.78 13.62
C ASP A 194 20.02 -8.44 14.08
N HIS A 195 19.86 -8.33 15.39
CA HIS A 195 18.57 -8.07 16.03
C HIS A 195 18.53 -6.63 16.60
N PRO A 196 18.05 -5.64 15.81
CA PRO A 196 17.99 -4.25 16.26
C PRO A 196 16.87 -4.02 17.27
N MET A 197 17.12 -3.16 18.29
CA MET A 197 16.18 -2.76 19.35
C MET A 197 15.93 -1.25 19.38
N ALA A 198 16.80 -0.45 18.76
CA ALA A 198 16.57 0.98 18.56
C ALA A 198 17.30 1.45 17.31
N TRP A 199 16.68 2.38 16.60
CA TRP A 199 17.22 2.94 15.35
C TRP A 199 16.66 4.34 15.05
N TYR A 200 17.27 4.98 14.06
CA TYR A 200 16.81 6.25 13.53
C TYR A 200 17.09 6.33 12.03
N HIS A 201 16.38 7.20 11.34
CA HIS A 201 16.66 7.57 9.94
C HIS A 201 15.92 8.85 9.55
N ASP A 202 16.39 9.49 8.49
CA ASP A 202 15.61 10.48 7.78
C ASP A 202 14.58 9.76 6.89
N TYR A 203 13.35 10.22 6.90
CA TYR A 203 12.29 9.58 6.15
C TYR A 203 11.34 10.61 5.53
N ASP A 204 11.14 10.54 4.22
CA ASP A 204 10.20 11.34 3.41
C ASP A 204 10.19 12.84 3.74
N GLY A 205 11.35 13.41 4.05
CA GLY A 205 11.53 14.83 4.41
C GLY A 205 11.59 15.12 5.90
N GLY A 206 11.17 14.20 6.75
CA GLY A 206 11.23 14.30 8.20
C GLY A 206 12.27 13.37 8.84
N ARG A 207 12.12 13.11 10.13
CA ARG A 207 13.03 12.30 10.94
C ARG A 207 12.26 11.31 11.79
N ALA A 208 12.69 10.06 11.79
CA ALA A 208 12.09 9.00 12.59
C ALA A 208 13.11 8.38 13.55
N PHE A 209 12.71 8.20 14.78
CA PHE A 209 13.43 7.45 15.81
C PHE A 209 12.51 6.39 16.39
N TYR A 210 13.03 5.22 16.63
CA TYR A 210 12.31 4.12 17.27
C TYR A 210 13.16 3.48 18.37
N THR A 211 12.48 3.09 19.46
CA THR A 211 13.03 2.21 20.50
C THR A 211 12.02 1.14 20.86
N GLU A 212 12.45 -0.10 20.88
CA GLU A 212 11.63 -1.24 21.27
C GLU A 212 11.32 -1.26 22.76
N LEU A 213 12.21 -0.71 23.61
CA LEU A 213 12.03 -0.62 25.06
C LEU A 213 10.78 0.18 25.42
N GLY A 214 10.10 -0.20 26.51
CA GLY A 214 8.96 0.55 27.02
C GLY A 214 7.72 -0.29 27.35
N HIS A 215 7.83 -1.63 27.37
CA HIS A 215 6.72 -2.49 27.79
C HIS A 215 6.40 -2.33 29.28
N THR A 216 7.41 -2.34 30.15
CA THR A 216 7.21 -2.35 31.59
C THR A 216 7.13 -0.95 32.19
N GLU A 217 6.35 -0.79 33.27
CA GLU A 217 6.25 0.47 34.02
C GLU A 217 7.62 0.90 34.61
N GLN A 218 8.44 -0.07 35.00
CA GLN A 218 9.79 0.15 35.55
C GLN A 218 10.72 0.83 34.55
N THR A 219 10.55 0.55 33.27
CA THR A 219 11.35 1.18 32.20
C THR A 219 11.23 2.69 32.25
N TYR A 220 10.06 3.24 32.56
CA TYR A 220 9.84 4.71 32.64
C TYR A 220 10.38 5.37 33.90
N THR A 221 10.94 4.60 34.84
CA THR A 221 11.68 5.13 36.01
C THR A 221 13.20 4.99 35.87
N ASP A 222 13.68 4.27 34.85
CA ASP A 222 15.09 4.07 34.59
C ASP A 222 15.74 5.34 34.00
N SER A 223 16.73 5.87 34.72
CA SER A 223 17.40 7.11 34.30
C SER A 223 18.18 6.99 33.00
N LEU A 224 18.69 5.81 32.65
CA LEU A 224 19.38 5.55 31.36
C LEU A 224 18.35 5.51 30.21
N TYR A 225 17.21 4.87 30.43
CA TYR A 225 16.12 4.88 29.45
C TYR A 225 15.60 6.29 29.18
N LEU A 226 15.39 7.09 30.25
CA LEU A 226 14.94 8.47 30.11
C LEU A 226 15.95 9.34 29.33
N LYS A 227 17.24 9.10 29.48
CA LYS A 227 18.28 9.77 28.67
C LYS A 227 18.26 9.28 27.22
N HIS A 228 18.06 7.99 27.02
CA HIS A 228 17.93 7.39 25.69
C HIS A 228 16.76 8.01 24.91
N ILE A 229 15.57 8.00 25.52
CA ILE A 229 14.38 8.56 24.86
C ILE A 229 14.47 10.07 24.62
N LEU A 230 15.08 10.82 25.58
CA LEU A 230 15.33 12.26 25.39
C LEU A 230 16.21 12.54 24.16
N GLY A 231 17.25 11.75 23.96
CA GLY A 231 18.11 11.88 22.78
C GLY A 231 17.35 11.59 21.49
N GLY A 232 16.48 10.58 21.48
CA GLY A 232 15.60 10.26 20.35
C GLY A 232 14.58 11.36 20.06
N ILE A 233 13.96 11.92 21.08
CA ILE A 233 13.02 13.06 20.95
C ILE A 233 13.73 14.28 20.37
N ARG A 234 14.92 14.61 20.86
CA ARG A 234 15.71 15.75 20.35
C ARG A 234 16.11 15.57 18.89
N TYR A 235 16.50 14.36 18.51
CA TYR A 235 16.77 14.05 17.09
C TYR A 235 15.51 14.26 16.24
N ALA A 236 14.37 13.72 16.66
CA ALA A 236 13.11 13.85 15.93
C ALA A 236 12.65 15.33 15.81
N MET A 237 12.72 16.13 16.90
CA MET A 237 12.36 17.56 16.88
C MET A 237 13.20 18.36 15.86
N GLY A 238 14.49 18.02 15.70
CA GLY A 238 15.40 18.68 14.74
C GLY A 238 15.41 20.21 14.87
N SER A 239 15.33 20.91 13.74
CA SER A 239 15.29 22.38 13.69
C SER A 239 13.93 22.99 14.00
N ASN A 240 12.89 22.17 14.19
CA ASN A 240 11.51 22.59 14.38
C ASN A 240 10.97 23.56 13.30
N HIS A 241 11.41 23.37 12.07
CA HIS A 241 10.93 24.15 10.92
C HIS A 241 10.09 23.26 10.02
N LEU A 242 8.79 23.57 9.94
CA LEU A 242 7.85 22.85 9.07
C LEU A 242 7.55 23.67 7.82
N ASP A 243 7.78 23.05 6.66
CA ASP A 243 7.52 23.64 5.35
C ASP A 243 6.53 22.76 4.56
N TYR A 244 5.24 23.02 4.72
CA TYR A 244 4.18 22.27 4.06
C TYR A 244 4.14 22.44 2.53
N THR A 245 4.93 23.36 1.96
CA THR A 245 5.06 23.44 0.49
C THR A 245 5.78 22.22 -0.08
N LYS A 246 6.49 21.47 0.75
CA LYS A 246 7.16 20.21 0.42
C LYS A 246 6.26 18.98 0.54
N ALA A 247 5.09 19.12 1.13
CA ALA A 247 4.16 18.01 1.30
C ALA A 247 3.62 17.53 -0.05
N LYS A 248 3.70 16.22 -0.30
CA LYS A 248 3.34 15.58 -1.58
C LYS A 248 2.01 14.84 -1.51
N SER A 249 1.71 14.23 -0.35
CA SER A 249 0.48 13.48 -0.14
C SER A 249 -0.73 14.40 -0.24
N GLN A 250 -1.77 13.93 -0.91
CA GLN A 250 -2.94 14.73 -1.24
C GLN A 250 -4.18 14.14 -0.58
N TYR A 251 -4.97 14.98 0.04
CA TYR A 251 -6.29 14.60 0.52
C TYR A 251 -7.19 14.21 -0.65
N PRO A 252 -8.02 13.18 -0.51
CA PRO A 252 -9.06 12.92 -1.48
C PRO A 252 -9.94 14.15 -1.61
N PRO A 253 -10.43 14.46 -2.82
CA PRO A 253 -11.35 15.56 -2.99
C PRO A 253 -12.60 15.37 -2.12
N ASP A 254 -13.07 16.48 -1.52
CA ASP A 254 -14.31 16.51 -0.71
C ASP A 254 -15.48 15.92 -1.50
N GLU A 255 -16.22 14.98 -0.92
CA GLU A 255 -17.39 14.33 -1.55
C GLU A 255 -18.45 15.34 -2.02
N SER A 256 -18.58 16.49 -1.36
CA SER A 256 -19.49 17.56 -1.78
C SER A 256 -19.15 18.15 -3.15
N LYS A 257 -17.92 17.93 -3.65
CA LYS A 257 -17.49 18.35 -4.99
C LYS A 257 -17.91 17.38 -6.09
N PHE A 258 -18.52 16.25 -5.75
CA PHE A 258 -18.98 15.23 -6.68
C PHE A 258 -20.50 15.07 -6.60
N THR A 259 -21.11 14.83 -7.75
CA THR A 259 -22.52 14.44 -7.82
C THR A 259 -22.61 12.99 -8.25
N LYS A 260 -23.17 12.13 -7.40
CA LYS A 260 -23.48 10.73 -7.74
C LYS A 260 -24.75 10.66 -8.57
N THR A 261 -24.63 10.15 -9.80
CA THR A 261 -25.79 9.87 -10.67
C THR A 261 -25.89 8.38 -10.89
N VAL A 262 -27.02 7.79 -10.50
CA VAL A 262 -27.35 6.38 -10.77
C VAL A 262 -27.96 6.30 -12.17
N LEU A 263 -27.29 5.64 -13.11
CA LEU A 263 -27.75 5.48 -14.49
C LEU A 263 -28.73 4.29 -14.63
N SER A 264 -28.52 3.23 -13.85
CA SER A 264 -29.35 2.04 -13.83
C SER A 264 -29.21 1.32 -12.49
N GLN A 265 -30.25 0.59 -12.08
CA GLN A 265 -30.23 -0.19 -10.84
C GLN A 265 -31.02 -1.49 -11.02
N GLY A 266 -30.39 -2.62 -10.67
CA GLY A 266 -31.05 -3.92 -10.68
C GLY A 266 -31.23 -4.59 -12.06
N GLU A 267 -30.64 -4.02 -13.12
CA GLU A 267 -30.79 -4.51 -14.51
C GLU A 267 -29.62 -5.39 -14.97
N PHE A 268 -28.59 -5.56 -14.12
CA PHE A 268 -27.39 -6.32 -14.47
C PHE A 268 -27.31 -7.64 -13.69
N PHE A 269 -26.79 -8.66 -14.36
CA PHE A 269 -26.50 -9.95 -13.75
C PHE A 269 -25.00 -10.28 -13.89
N GLU A 270 -24.25 -10.28 -12.79
CA GLU A 270 -22.80 -10.50 -12.77
C GLU A 270 -22.05 -9.64 -13.82
N PRO A 271 -22.21 -8.28 -13.81
CA PRO A 271 -21.47 -7.42 -14.72
C PRO A 271 -19.99 -7.50 -14.41
N THR A 272 -19.15 -7.66 -15.45
CA THR A 272 -17.71 -7.87 -15.28
C THR A 272 -16.88 -6.64 -15.68
N GLU A 273 -17.21 -5.99 -16.78
CA GLU A 273 -16.46 -4.83 -17.28
C GLU A 273 -17.38 -3.89 -18.07
N MET A 274 -16.96 -2.64 -18.21
CA MET A 274 -17.66 -1.66 -19.07
C MET A 274 -16.66 -0.74 -19.77
N THR A 275 -17.08 -0.17 -20.91
CA THR A 275 -16.35 0.90 -21.59
C THR A 275 -17.31 2.01 -22.01
N VAL A 276 -16.89 3.27 -21.78
CA VAL A 276 -17.67 4.45 -22.19
C VAL A 276 -17.32 4.83 -23.62
N LEU A 277 -18.31 4.91 -24.48
CA LEU A 277 -18.17 5.31 -25.88
C LEU A 277 -18.12 6.84 -26.04
N PRO A 278 -17.66 7.38 -27.18
CA PRO A 278 -17.51 8.83 -27.36
C PRO A 278 -18.79 9.66 -27.19
N ASN A 279 -19.97 9.07 -27.42
CA ASN A 279 -21.29 9.69 -27.25
C ASN A 279 -21.85 9.50 -25.82
N PHE A 280 -21.03 9.04 -24.88
CA PHE A 280 -21.42 8.66 -23.51
C PHE A 280 -22.38 7.48 -23.39
N ASP A 281 -22.61 6.73 -24.45
CA ASP A 281 -23.19 5.39 -24.31
C ASP A 281 -22.19 4.50 -23.55
N VAL A 282 -22.68 3.51 -22.84
CA VAL A 282 -21.83 2.58 -22.08
C VAL A 282 -22.09 1.16 -22.56
N LEU A 283 -21.03 0.50 -23.04
CA LEU A 283 -21.06 -0.92 -23.38
C LEU A 283 -20.65 -1.71 -22.14
N ILE A 284 -21.52 -2.61 -21.67
CA ILE A 284 -21.35 -3.41 -20.47
C ILE A 284 -21.35 -4.88 -20.85
N VAL A 285 -20.44 -5.66 -20.28
CA VAL A 285 -20.38 -7.10 -20.48
C VAL A 285 -20.70 -7.83 -19.18
N GLN A 286 -21.38 -8.98 -19.29
CA GLN A 286 -21.76 -9.80 -18.16
C GLN A 286 -21.14 -11.19 -18.28
N ARG A 287 -20.78 -11.80 -17.15
CA ARG A 287 -20.00 -13.03 -17.09
C ARG A 287 -20.57 -14.18 -17.93
N ARG A 288 -21.89 -14.27 -18.05
CA ARG A 288 -22.58 -15.34 -18.82
C ARG A 288 -22.56 -15.17 -20.32
N GLY A 289 -22.01 -14.07 -20.82
CA GLY A 289 -21.83 -13.80 -22.25
C GLY A 289 -22.69 -12.68 -22.81
N GLU A 290 -23.63 -12.14 -22.04
CA GLU A 290 -24.48 -11.04 -22.50
C GLU A 290 -23.65 -9.74 -22.62
N ILE A 291 -23.94 -8.99 -23.66
CA ILE A 291 -23.40 -7.66 -23.94
C ILE A 291 -24.58 -6.70 -23.98
N LEU A 292 -24.53 -5.68 -23.14
CA LEU A 292 -25.57 -4.68 -23.00
C LEU A 292 -25.03 -3.29 -23.38
N LEU A 293 -25.90 -2.46 -23.93
CA LEU A 293 -25.56 -1.07 -24.27
C LEU A 293 -26.55 -0.13 -23.55
N TYR A 294 -26.02 0.65 -22.62
CA TYR A 294 -26.74 1.79 -22.08
C TYR A 294 -26.69 2.94 -23.09
N LYS A 295 -27.84 3.41 -23.55
CA LYS A 295 -28.01 4.56 -24.43
C LYS A 295 -28.14 5.83 -23.62
N ASN A 296 -27.19 6.73 -23.73
CA ASN A 296 -27.17 7.96 -22.94
C ASN A 296 -28.27 8.96 -23.33
N ASP A 297 -28.67 8.99 -24.59
CA ASP A 297 -29.78 9.82 -25.09
C ASP A 297 -31.17 9.32 -24.61
N ALA A 298 -31.38 8.03 -24.69
CA ALA A 298 -32.67 7.38 -24.33
C ALA A 298 -32.73 7.04 -22.83
N LYS A 299 -31.60 7.08 -22.08
CA LYS A 299 -31.48 6.63 -20.68
C LYS A 299 -32.01 5.21 -20.46
N LYS A 300 -31.74 4.31 -21.40
CA LYS A 300 -32.22 2.92 -21.40
C LYS A 300 -31.12 1.95 -21.76
N ILE A 301 -31.22 0.75 -21.20
CA ILE A 301 -30.35 -0.38 -21.55
C ILE A 301 -31.06 -1.21 -22.64
N LYS A 302 -30.26 -1.66 -23.61
CA LYS A 302 -30.70 -2.60 -24.63
C LYS A 302 -29.66 -3.72 -24.84
N PRO A 303 -30.07 -4.91 -25.29
CA PRO A 303 -29.14 -5.94 -25.72
C PRO A 303 -28.26 -5.47 -26.89
N ALA A 304 -26.99 -5.73 -26.84
CA ALA A 304 -26.02 -5.46 -27.90
C ALA A 304 -25.35 -6.74 -28.45
N GLY A 305 -25.62 -7.88 -27.84
CA GLY A 305 -25.13 -9.18 -28.32
C GLY A 305 -25.02 -10.22 -27.23
N VAL A 306 -24.67 -11.43 -27.64
CA VAL A 306 -24.32 -12.54 -26.72
C VAL A 306 -23.19 -13.35 -27.35
N LEU A 307 -22.16 -13.66 -26.56
CA LEU A 307 -21.11 -14.62 -26.92
C LEU A 307 -21.37 -15.95 -26.20
N ASN A 308 -21.07 -17.06 -26.86
CA ASN A 308 -21.17 -18.38 -26.25
C ASN A 308 -19.91 -18.65 -25.42
N VAL A 309 -20.03 -18.56 -24.10
CA VAL A 309 -18.90 -18.63 -23.17
C VAL A 309 -19.02 -19.76 -22.16
N TYR A 310 -17.88 -20.27 -21.72
CA TYR A 310 -17.77 -21.17 -20.58
C TYR A 310 -17.80 -20.34 -19.30
N TRP A 311 -18.91 -20.34 -18.57
CA TRP A 311 -19.11 -19.54 -17.36
C TRP A 311 -19.45 -20.39 -16.13
N LYS A 312 -19.62 -21.68 -16.28
CA LYS A 312 -19.86 -22.64 -15.21
C LYS A 312 -19.23 -24.00 -15.55
N THR A 313 -18.85 -24.73 -14.53
CA THR A 313 -18.37 -26.11 -14.68
C THR A 313 -19.48 -27.01 -15.21
N VAL A 314 -19.13 -27.98 -16.04
CA VAL A 314 -20.04 -28.93 -16.67
C VAL A 314 -19.94 -30.30 -16.03
N LYS A 315 -18.71 -30.74 -15.68
CA LYS A 315 -18.38 -32.09 -15.17
C LYS A 315 -18.14 -32.10 -13.65
N THR A 316 -17.94 -30.95 -13.02
CA THR A 316 -17.64 -30.80 -11.59
C THR A 316 -18.69 -29.92 -10.91
N PRO A 317 -19.90 -30.42 -10.64
CA PRO A 317 -20.96 -29.64 -9.99
C PRO A 317 -20.50 -29.07 -8.66
N GLY A 318 -20.87 -27.80 -8.37
CA GLY A 318 -20.51 -27.11 -7.12
C GLY A 318 -19.17 -26.42 -7.13
N VAL A 319 -18.34 -26.59 -8.15
CA VAL A 319 -17.14 -25.79 -8.35
C VAL A 319 -17.50 -24.50 -9.06
N ASN A 320 -17.12 -23.35 -8.49
CA ASN A 320 -17.36 -22.04 -9.08
C ASN A 320 -16.29 -21.74 -10.15
N ALA A 321 -16.70 -21.67 -11.42
CA ALA A 321 -15.85 -21.15 -12.49
C ALA A 321 -15.92 -19.63 -12.52
N GLU A 322 -14.76 -18.95 -12.52
CA GLU A 322 -14.68 -17.49 -12.71
C GLU A 322 -14.64 -17.08 -14.18
N GLU A 323 -14.48 -18.03 -15.06
CA GLU A 323 -14.47 -17.78 -16.50
C GLU A 323 -15.82 -17.25 -17.01
N GLY A 324 -15.82 -16.80 -18.25
CA GLY A 324 -16.96 -16.23 -18.92
C GLY A 324 -16.58 -15.12 -19.88
N LEU A 325 -17.41 -14.09 -19.99
CA LEU A 325 -17.10 -12.86 -20.69
C LEU A 325 -16.64 -11.84 -19.63
N LEU A 326 -15.38 -11.44 -19.66
CA LEU A 326 -14.71 -10.86 -18.50
C LEU A 326 -14.23 -9.42 -18.71
N GLY A 327 -13.85 -9.06 -19.94
CA GLY A 327 -13.32 -7.74 -20.21
C GLY A 327 -13.82 -7.14 -21.52
N VAL A 328 -13.96 -5.82 -21.51
CA VAL A 328 -14.28 -5.05 -22.74
C VAL A 328 -13.58 -3.69 -22.68
N CYS A 329 -12.96 -3.28 -23.78
CA CYS A 329 -12.57 -1.89 -23.98
C CYS A 329 -12.80 -1.45 -25.43
N LYS A 330 -13.07 -0.16 -25.62
CA LYS A 330 -13.12 0.43 -26.96
C LYS A 330 -11.73 0.65 -27.51
N ASP A 331 -11.60 0.61 -28.83
CA ASP A 331 -10.39 1.05 -29.53
C ASP A 331 -10.11 2.55 -29.29
N PRO A 332 -8.85 3.00 -29.18
CA PRO A 332 -8.54 4.42 -29.09
C PRO A 332 -9.11 5.25 -30.26
N ASN A 333 -9.25 4.66 -31.45
CA ASN A 333 -9.83 5.27 -32.65
C ASN A 333 -11.30 4.87 -32.87
N PHE A 334 -12.02 4.47 -31.82
CA PHE A 334 -13.40 3.96 -31.93
C PHE A 334 -14.33 4.85 -32.76
N GLY A 335 -14.19 6.16 -32.65
CA GLY A 335 -15.00 7.12 -33.44
C GLY A 335 -14.86 6.96 -34.97
N LYS A 336 -13.80 6.27 -35.46
CA LYS A 336 -13.56 6.01 -36.89
C LYS A 336 -13.82 4.56 -37.27
N ASN A 337 -13.40 3.61 -36.44
CA ASN A 337 -13.37 2.19 -36.76
C ASN A 337 -14.45 1.35 -36.07
N HIS A 338 -15.08 1.89 -35.02
CA HIS A 338 -16.10 1.22 -34.22
C HIS A 338 -15.63 -0.12 -33.60
N TRP A 339 -14.33 -0.30 -33.41
CA TRP A 339 -13.77 -1.53 -32.86
C TRP A 339 -13.84 -1.55 -31.33
N VAL A 340 -14.16 -2.75 -30.82
CA VAL A 340 -14.11 -3.09 -29.40
C VAL A 340 -13.30 -4.36 -29.23
N TYR A 341 -12.56 -4.44 -28.14
CA TYR A 341 -11.80 -5.61 -27.74
C TYR A 341 -12.52 -6.28 -26.58
N ILE A 342 -12.67 -7.59 -26.70
CA ILE A 342 -13.40 -8.40 -25.71
C ILE A 342 -12.49 -9.56 -25.29
N PHE A 343 -12.34 -9.73 -23.97
CA PHE A 343 -11.66 -10.88 -23.39
C PHE A 343 -12.70 -11.84 -22.80
N TYR A 344 -12.65 -13.10 -23.24
CA TYR A 344 -13.65 -14.07 -22.86
C TYR A 344 -13.11 -15.51 -22.94
N SER A 345 -13.84 -16.44 -22.36
CA SER A 345 -13.57 -17.88 -22.36
C SER A 345 -14.58 -18.56 -23.28
N PRO A 346 -14.25 -18.91 -24.55
CA PRO A 346 -15.20 -19.56 -25.43
C PRO A 346 -15.64 -20.93 -24.89
N ALA A 347 -16.93 -21.30 -25.11
CA ALA A 347 -17.49 -22.52 -24.54
C ALA A 347 -16.92 -23.79 -25.14
N ASP A 348 -16.52 -23.74 -26.41
CA ASP A 348 -16.10 -24.90 -27.23
C ASP A 348 -14.62 -25.24 -27.13
N THR A 349 -13.81 -24.38 -26.52
CA THR A 349 -12.34 -24.50 -26.49
C THR A 349 -11.79 -24.12 -25.12
N SER A 350 -10.87 -24.91 -24.58
CA SER A 350 -10.23 -24.66 -23.27
C SER A 350 -9.14 -23.58 -23.34
N VAL A 351 -9.55 -22.36 -23.72
CA VAL A 351 -8.68 -21.17 -23.80
C VAL A 351 -9.36 -19.96 -23.19
N ASN A 352 -8.57 -18.96 -22.83
CA ASN A 352 -9.00 -17.58 -22.69
C ASN A 352 -8.56 -16.83 -23.95
N ARG A 353 -9.42 -15.96 -24.47
CA ARG A 353 -9.28 -15.35 -25.78
C ARG A 353 -9.51 -13.84 -25.72
N LEU A 354 -8.64 -13.08 -26.33
CA LEU A 354 -8.80 -11.68 -26.68
C LEU A 354 -9.16 -11.58 -28.17
N SER A 355 -10.35 -11.05 -28.48
CA SER A 355 -10.80 -10.80 -29.84
C SER A 355 -11.19 -9.36 -30.05
N ARG A 356 -11.03 -8.86 -31.29
CA ARG A 356 -11.58 -7.61 -31.76
C ARG A 356 -12.89 -7.86 -32.50
N PHE A 357 -13.88 -7.01 -32.24
CA PHE A 357 -15.19 -7.01 -32.90
C PHE A 357 -15.52 -5.59 -33.42
N GLU A 358 -16.44 -5.48 -34.34
CA GLU A 358 -17.07 -4.22 -34.73
C GLU A 358 -18.41 -4.03 -34.00
N LEU A 359 -18.62 -2.86 -33.39
CA LEU A 359 -19.92 -2.44 -32.88
C LEU A 359 -20.65 -1.70 -34.00
N LYS A 360 -21.67 -2.35 -34.59
CA LYS A 360 -22.42 -1.84 -35.74
C LYS A 360 -23.90 -1.74 -35.41
N ASN A 361 -24.50 -0.56 -35.63
CA ASN A 361 -25.91 -0.31 -35.32
C ASN A 361 -26.26 -0.73 -33.88
N ASP A 362 -25.45 -0.34 -32.92
CA ASP A 362 -25.59 -0.68 -31.49
C ASP A 362 -25.55 -2.19 -31.18
N THR A 363 -24.99 -3.01 -32.04
CA THR A 363 -24.89 -4.46 -31.88
C THR A 363 -23.49 -4.95 -32.23
N ILE A 364 -22.97 -5.90 -31.49
CA ILE A 364 -21.69 -6.56 -31.79
C ILE A 364 -21.88 -7.44 -33.03
N ASP A 365 -21.19 -7.11 -34.10
CA ASP A 365 -21.12 -7.95 -35.29
C ASP A 365 -20.18 -9.14 -35.03
N LYS A 366 -20.77 -10.30 -34.72
CA LYS A 366 -20.00 -11.51 -34.46
C LYS A 366 -19.21 -12.02 -35.65
N SER A 367 -19.66 -11.70 -36.87
CA SER A 367 -18.95 -12.09 -38.10
C SER A 367 -17.65 -11.30 -38.33
N SER A 368 -17.54 -10.16 -37.66
CA SER A 368 -16.33 -9.31 -37.69
C SER A 368 -15.21 -9.79 -36.75
N GLU A 369 -15.42 -10.88 -36.00
CA GLU A 369 -14.43 -11.35 -35.03
C GLU A 369 -13.06 -11.56 -35.67
N LYS A 370 -12.04 -10.96 -35.02
CA LYS A 370 -10.63 -11.20 -35.27
C LYS A 370 -9.95 -11.57 -33.95
N ILE A 371 -9.44 -12.81 -33.88
CA ILE A 371 -8.69 -13.26 -32.72
C ILE A 371 -7.34 -12.56 -32.70
N VAL A 372 -7.04 -11.84 -31.62
CA VAL A 372 -5.76 -11.16 -31.38
C VAL A 372 -4.79 -12.08 -30.67
N LEU A 373 -5.26 -12.70 -29.57
CA LEU A 373 -4.43 -13.55 -28.71
C LEU A 373 -5.32 -14.59 -28.03
N GLN A 374 -4.81 -15.81 -27.87
CA GLN A 374 -5.44 -16.80 -27.00
C GLN A 374 -4.38 -17.70 -26.36
N PHE A 375 -4.70 -18.23 -25.19
CA PHE A 375 -3.84 -19.12 -24.44
C PHE A 375 -4.67 -20.13 -23.66
N TYR A 376 -4.07 -21.27 -23.32
CA TYR A 376 -4.73 -22.35 -22.61
C TYR A 376 -5.22 -21.91 -21.22
N SER A 377 -6.44 -22.34 -20.87
CA SER A 377 -7.01 -22.24 -19.53
C SER A 377 -7.55 -23.60 -19.11
N GLN A 378 -7.15 -24.09 -17.95
CA GLN A 378 -7.68 -25.34 -17.40
C GLN A 378 -9.12 -25.10 -16.99
N ARG A 379 -10.02 -25.97 -17.48
CA ARG A 379 -11.44 -25.97 -17.12
C ARG A 379 -11.74 -26.88 -15.94
N GLU A 380 -12.96 -26.80 -15.42
CA GLU A 380 -13.49 -27.63 -14.35
C GLU A 380 -12.76 -27.45 -13.00
N ILE A 381 -12.12 -26.30 -12.83
CA ILE A 381 -11.50 -25.88 -11.58
C ILE A 381 -12.03 -24.51 -11.15
N CYS A 382 -11.92 -24.16 -9.86
CA CYS A 382 -12.14 -22.79 -9.41
C CYS A 382 -10.92 -21.93 -9.81
N CYS A 383 -11.16 -20.84 -10.33
CA CYS A 383 -10.83 -19.47 -9.96
C CYS A 383 -9.68 -18.88 -10.77
N HIS A 384 -9.43 -17.58 -10.52
CA HIS A 384 -8.34 -16.75 -10.99
C HIS A 384 -8.24 -16.62 -12.52
N THR A 385 -9.18 -15.92 -13.12
CA THR A 385 -9.19 -15.68 -14.58
C THR A 385 -8.69 -14.28 -14.95
N GLY A 386 -8.85 -13.28 -14.09
CA GLY A 386 -8.53 -11.88 -14.41
C GLY A 386 -9.45 -11.33 -15.51
N GLY A 387 -8.89 -10.71 -16.54
CA GLY A 387 -9.57 -10.40 -17.79
C GLY A 387 -9.83 -8.92 -18.06
N SER A 388 -9.38 -7.99 -17.25
CA SER A 388 -9.55 -6.56 -17.48
C SER A 388 -8.64 -6.03 -18.59
N LEU A 389 -9.16 -5.05 -19.34
CA LEU A 389 -8.52 -4.44 -20.50
C LEU A 389 -8.40 -2.93 -20.34
N ALA A 390 -7.23 -2.37 -20.63
CA ALA A 390 -7.01 -0.94 -20.67
C ALA A 390 -6.05 -0.54 -21.80
N PHE A 391 -6.34 0.56 -22.50
CA PHE A 391 -5.38 1.20 -23.38
C PHE A 391 -4.62 2.31 -22.67
N GLY A 392 -3.31 2.33 -22.82
CA GLY A 392 -2.49 3.49 -22.49
C GLY A 392 -2.65 4.62 -23.52
N SER A 393 -2.26 5.83 -23.14
CA SER A 393 -2.23 7.00 -24.05
C SER A 393 -1.26 6.83 -25.22
N ASP A 394 -0.32 5.90 -25.10
CA ASP A 394 0.64 5.46 -26.13
C ASP A 394 0.04 4.45 -27.13
N GLY A 395 -1.24 4.08 -26.97
CA GLY A 395 -1.96 3.11 -27.80
C GLY A 395 -1.55 1.66 -27.56
N LEU A 396 -0.90 1.35 -26.44
CA LEU A 396 -0.63 -0.03 -26.05
C LEU A 396 -1.82 -0.60 -25.26
N LEU A 397 -2.19 -1.84 -25.58
CA LEU A 397 -3.19 -2.58 -24.83
C LEU A 397 -2.53 -3.34 -23.68
N TYR A 398 -3.12 -3.19 -22.51
CA TYR A 398 -2.84 -3.99 -21.29
C TYR A 398 -3.99 -4.96 -21.07
N LEU A 399 -3.66 -6.21 -20.77
CA LEU A 399 -4.62 -7.29 -20.44
C LEU A 399 -4.15 -7.99 -19.18
N SER A 400 -4.98 -8.03 -18.15
CA SER A 400 -4.71 -8.81 -16.95
C SER A 400 -5.18 -10.25 -17.09
N THR A 401 -4.43 -11.20 -16.52
CA THR A 401 -4.76 -12.63 -16.54
C THR A 401 -4.49 -13.24 -15.18
N GLY A 402 -5.44 -14.01 -14.63
CA GLY A 402 -5.26 -14.76 -13.41
C GLY A 402 -4.39 -16.01 -13.59
N ASP A 403 -3.90 -16.58 -12.51
CA ASP A 403 -2.97 -17.72 -12.52
C ASP A 403 -3.64 -19.07 -12.85
N ASN A 404 -4.98 -19.10 -12.93
CA ASN A 404 -5.75 -20.32 -13.20
C ASN A 404 -5.42 -21.46 -12.22
N SER A 405 -5.22 -21.11 -10.95
CA SER A 405 -5.04 -22.05 -9.84
C SER A 405 -6.21 -21.93 -8.87
N THR A 406 -6.55 -23.03 -8.19
CA THR A 406 -7.52 -22.97 -7.10
C THR A 406 -6.85 -22.37 -5.85
N PRO A 407 -7.56 -21.53 -5.04
CA PRO A 407 -7.02 -20.96 -3.82
C PRO A 407 -6.94 -21.96 -2.65
N PHE A 408 -7.42 -23.20 -2.85
CA PHE A 408 -7.53 -24.21 -1.79
C PHE A 408 -6.61 -25.37 -2.04
N ASP A 409 -6.14 -26.00 -0.96
CA ASP A 409 -5.51 -27.32 -1.04
C ASP A 409 -6.51 -28.39 -1.54
N GLU A 410 -5.98 -29.50 -2.00
CA GLU A 410 -6.80 -30.66 -2.35
C GLU A 410 -7.64 -31.10 -1.14
N PRO A 411 -8.97 -31.19 -1.27
CA PRO A 411 -9.82 -31.62 -0.18
C PRO A 411 -9.41 -33.00 0.36
N LYS A 412 -9.27 -33.14 1.69
CA LYS A 412 -8.90 -34.36 2.41
C LYS A 412 -7.47 -34.89 2.18
N GLN A 413 -6.68 -34.26 1.31
CA GLN A 413 -5.30 -34.65 1.04
C GLN A 413 -4.40 -33.43 0.88
N PRO A 414 -4.36 -32.50 1.85
CA PRO A 414 -3.51 -31.32 1.77
C PRO A 414 -2.04 -31.74 1.67
N TYR A 415 -1.30 -31.16 0.74
CA TYR A 415 0.11 -31.48 0.52
C TYR A 415 1.03 -30.42 1.12
N VAL A 416 0.91 -29.19 0.66
CA VAL A 416 1.65 -28.05 1.19
C VAL A 416 0.68 -26.88 1.29
N ASN A 417 0.44 -26.42 2.49
CA ASN A 417 -0.38 -25.25 2.76
C ASN A 417 0.44 -24.25 3.55
N HIS A 418 0.70 -23.08 2.95
CA HIS A 418 1.37 -21.97 3.59
C HIS A 418 0.40 -20.80 3.90
N GLY A 419 -0.92 -21.02 3.84
CA GLY A 419 -1.94 -19.99 4.07
C GLY A 419 -2.22 -19.11 2.85
N PHE A 420 -1.33 -19.03 1.85
CA PHE A 420 -1.44 -18.07 0.74
C PHE A 420 -1.93 -18.69 -0.56
N ALA A 421 -1.23 -19.69 -1.03
CA ALA A 421 -1.53 -20.42 -2.24
C ALA A 421 -0.96 -21.82 -2.13
N PRO A 422 -1.66 -22.85 -2.60
CA PRO A 422 -1.16 -24.19 -2.59
C PRO A 422 0.08 -24.30 -3.49
N LEU A 423 1.04 -25.15 -3.10
CA LEU A 423 2.30 -25.41 -3.78
C LEU A 423 2.48 -26.91 -4.02
N ASP A 424 1.47 -27.54 -4.63
CA ASP A 424 1.44 -28.97 -4.87
C ASP A 424 2.04 -29.32 -6.25
N ASP A 425 3.27 -29.82 -6.28
CA ASP A 425 4.00 -30.17 -7.50
C ASP A 425 3.85 -31.65 -7.89
N ARG A 426 2.98 -32.41 -7.22
CA ARG A 426 2.70 -33.81 -7.59
C ARG A 426 2.07 -33.90 -8.98
N PRO A 427 2.41 -34.90 -9.79
CA PRO A 427 1.76 -35.15 -11.07
C PRO A 427 0.24 -35.30 -10.93
N GLY A 428 -0.51 -34.60 -11.79
CA GLY A 428 -1.98 -34.59 -11.76
C GLY A 428 -2.63 -33.56 -10.83
N HIS A 429 -1.84 -32.84 -10.03
CA HIS A 429 -2.31 -31.85 -9.04
C HIS A 429 -2.08 -30.39 -9.46
N GLN A 430 -1.91 -30.12 -10.75
CA GLN A 430 -1.49 -28.82 -11.29
C GLN A 430 -2.39 -27.65 -10.84
N GLN A 431 -3.67 -27.86 -10.59
CA GLN A 431 -4.59 -26.83 -10.12
C GLN A 431 -4.29 -26.36 -8.69
N TYR A 432 -3.53 -27.14 -7.94
CA TYR A 432 -3.12 -26.85 -6.57
C TYR A 432 -1.68 -26.30 -6.49
N ASP A 433 -1.09 -25.90 -7.64
CA ASP A 433 0.23 -25.28 -7.69
C ASP A 433 0.18 -23.93 -8.41
N ALA A 434 0.14 -22.85 -7.65
CA ALA A 434 0.13 -21.47 -8.17
C ALA A 434 1.42 -21.12 -8.95
N ARG A 435 2.55 -21.82 -8.68
CA ARG A 435 3.82 -21.56 -9.39
C ARG A 435 3.81 -22.04 -10.83
N ARG A 436 2.96 -22.98 -11.20
CA ARG A 436 2.92 -23.56 -12.56
C ARG A 436 2.73 -22.51 -13.65
N THR A 437 2.08 -21.39 -13.33
CA THR A 437 1.68 -20.33 -14.25
C THR A 437 2.25 -18.97 -13.88
N ALA A 438 1.94 -18.43 -12.68
CA ALA A 438 2.31 -17.06 -12.29
C ALA A 438 3.82 -16.83 -12.32
N GLY A 439 4.64 -17.78 -11.83
CA GLY A 439 6.09 -17.76 -11.87
C GLY A 439 6.71 -18.26 -13.18
N ASN A 440 5.92 -18.82 -14.09
CA ASN A 440 6.42 -19.41 -15.34
C ASN A 440 6.58 -18.33 -16.42
N THR A 441 7.79 -18.08 -16.84
CA THR A 441 8.13 -17.07 -17.88
C THR A 441 7.59 -17.42 -19.26
N ASN A 442 7.20 -18.67 -19.50
CA ASN A 442 6.65 -19.15 -20.78
C ASN A 442 5.13 -19.40 -20.72
N ASP A 443 4.43 -18.77 -19.78
CA ASP A 443 2.98 -18.87 -19.62
C ASP A 443 2.37 -17.46 -19.52
N LEU A 444 1.19 -17.24 -20.10
CA LEU A 444 0.52 -15.95 -20.08
C LEU A 444 -0.51 -15.81 -18.94
N ARG A 445 -0.67 -16.84 -18.09
CA ARG A 445 -1.54 -16.80 -16.91
C ARG A 445 -0.80 -16.23 -15.70
N GLY A 446 -1.49 -15.50 -14.84
CA GLY A 446 -0.90 -14.81 -13.69
C GLY A 446 0.02 -13.65 -14.11
N LYS A 447 -0.43 -12.85 -15.09
CA LYS A 447 0.36 -11.82 -15.76
C LYS A 447 -0.45 -10.55 -16.01
N ILE A 448 0.26 -9.45 -16.29
CA ILE A 448 -0.28 -8.38 -17.11
C ILE A 448 0.50 -8.39 -18.44
N ILE A 449 -0.23 -8.58 -19.51
CA ILE A 449 0.25 -8.61 -20.89
C ILE A 449 0.21 -7.19 -21.46
N ARG A 450 1.22 -6.82 -22.25
CA ARG A 450 1.25 -5.52 -22.95
C ARG A 450 1.66 -5.71 -24.40
N ILE A 451 0.79 -5.29 -25.32
CA ILE A 451 0.95 -5.46 -26.76
C ILE A 451 0.50 -4.21 -27.52
N ARG A 452 0.99 -4.04 -28.75
CA ARG A 452 0.46 -3.07 -29.72
C ARG A 452 -0.33 -3.82 -30.79
N ILE A 453 -1.64 -3.57 -30.84
CA ILE A 453 -2.51 -4.20 -31.84
C ILE A 453 -2.46 -3.40 -33.14
N LYS A 454 -2.44 -4.11 -34.29
CA LYS A 454 -2.47 -3.55 -35.63
C LYS A 454 -3.88 -3.57 -36.22
N ASP A 455 -4.06 -2.89 -37.34
CA ASP A 455 -5.35 -2.82 -38.06
C ASP A 455 -5.83 -4.18 -38.58
N ASP A 456 -4.95 -5.12 -38.84
CA ASP A 456 -5.26 -6.49 -39.27
C ASP A 456 -5.59 -7.42 -38.07
N ALA A 457 -5.54 -6.89 -36.84
CA ALA A 457 -5.69 -7.59 -35.56
C ALA A 457 -4.50 -8.49 -35.16
N THR A 458 -3.41 -8.49 -35.90
CA THR A 458 -2.13 -8.98 -35.39
C THR A 458 -1.55 -8.01 -34.36
N TYR A 459 -0.50 -8.40 -33.64
CA TYR A 459 0.13 -7.51 -32.67
C TYR A 459 1.65 -7.50 -32.75
N GLU A 460 2.23 -6.46 -32.19
CA GLU A 460 3.67 -6.29 -31.98
C GLU A 460 3.99 -6.24 -30.49
N ILE A 461 5.20 -6.67 -30.18
CA ILE A 461 5.75 -6.55 -28.84
C ILE A 461 6.41 -5.17 -28.73
N PRO A 462 5.92 -4.30 -27.83
CA PRO A 462 6.56 -3.02 -27.57
C PRO A 462 7.84 -3.16 -26.76
N ASP A 463 8.73 -2.19 -26.85
CA ASP A 463 9.89 -2.11 -25.97
C ASP A 463 9.49 -1.93 -24.49
N GLY A 464 10.32 -2.44 -23.59
CA GLY A 464 10.13 -2.32 -22.14
C GLY A 464 9.21 -3.39 -21.52
N ASN A 465 8.84 -4.45 -22.25
CA ASN A 465 8.31 -5.67 -21.65
C ASN A 465 9.44 -6.45 -20.94
N LEU A 466 9.09 -7.38 -20.04
CA LEU A 466 10.08 -8.10 -19.23
C LEU A 466 11.06 -8.94 -20.05
N PHE A 467 10.60 -9.50 -21.17
CA PHE A 467 11.42 -10.41 -21.98
C PHE A 467 11.53 -9.90 -23.40
N PRO A 468 12.76 -9.87 -23.97
CA PRO A 468 12.95 -9.51 -25.36
C PRO A 468 12.37 -10.59 -26.29
N LYS A 469 11.96 -10.15 -27.48
CA LYS A 469 11.48 -11.05 -28.52
C LYS A 469 12.55 -12.08 -28.91
N GLY A 470 12.15 -13.36 -28.95
CA GLY A 470 13.02 -14.47 -29.32
C GLY A 470 13.85 -15.07 -28.17
N GLN A 471 13.73 -14.56 -26.95
CA GLN A 471 14.37 -15.20 -25.80
C GLN A 471 13.74 -16.57 -25.53
N PRO A 472 14.53 -17.66 -25.45
CA PRO A 472 14.00 -19.01 -25.24
C PRO A 472 13.24 -19.16 -23.91
N LYS A 473 12.17 -19.96 -23.90
CA LYS A 473 11.35 -20.26 -22.73
C LYS A 473 10.73 -19.02 -22.06
N THR A 474 10.46 -17.96 -22.85
CA THR A 474 9.77 -16.75 -22.37
C THR A 474 8.67 -16.34 -23.32
N ARG A 475 7.72 -15.56 -22.81
CA ARG A 475 6.66 -14.90 -23.57
C ARG A 475 6.95 -13.40 -23.59
N PRO A 476 7.28 -12.83 -24.75
CA PRO A 476 7.63 -11.41 -24.84
C PRO A 476 6.45 -10.47 -24.62
N GLU A 477 5.22 -10.97 -24.62
CA GLU A 477 4.00 -10.23 -24.28
C GLU A 477 3.94 -9.81 -22.80
N ILE A 478 4.73 -10.46 -21.93
CA ILE A 478 4.67 -10.26 -20.47
C ILE A 478 5.26 -8.90 -20.09
N TYR A 479 4.44 -8.07 -19.43
CA TYR A 479 4.84 -6.80 -18.84
C TYR A 479 5.00 -6.90 -17.32
N VAL A 480 4.06 -7.56 -16.62
CA VAL A 480 4.13 -7.89 -15.20
C VAL A 480 3.91 -9.39 -15.04
N MET A 481 4.61 -10.03 -14.10
CA MET A 481 4.42 -11.44 -13.79
C MET A 481 4.40 -11.69 -12.29
N GLY A 482 3.92 -12.88 -11.88
CA GLY A 482 3.83 -13.26 -10.47
C GLY A 482 2.48 -12.93 -9.82
N ASN A 483 1.48 -12.57 -10.61
CA ASN A 483 0.16 -12.21 -10.11
C ASN A 483 -0.69 -13.46 -9.84
N ARG A 484 -1.53 -13.38 -8.81
CA ARG A 484 -2.55 -14.39 -8.52
C ARG A 484 -3.81 -14.15 -9.35
N ASN A 485 -4.45 -13.02 -9.16
CA ASN A 485 -5.68 -12.65 -9.87
C ASN A 485 -5.82 -11.11 -10.00
N PRO A 486 -5.08 -10.46 -10.89
CA PRO A 486 -5.17 -9.02 -11.13
C PRO A 486 -6.50 -8.73 -11.83
N TYR A 487 -7.53 -8.46 -11.02
CA TYR A 487 -8.91 -8.52 -11.48
C TYR A 487 -9.34 -7.30 -12.29
N ARG A 488 -8.88 -6.10 -11.90
CA ARG A 488 -9.15 -4.86 -12.64
C ARG A 488 -7.90 -4.03 -12.75
N ILE A 489 -7.71 -3.45 -13.95
CA ILE A 489 -6.57 -2.61 -14.27
C ILE A 489 -7.01 -1.24 -14.78
N SER A 490 -6.16 -0.25 -14.60
CA SER A 490 -6.34 1.08 -15.16
C SER A 490 -4.97 1.68 -15.50
N VAL A 491 -4.91 2.44 -16.59
CA VAL A 491 -3.72 3.20 -16.96
C VAL A 491 -4.03 4.69 -16.85
N ASP A 492 -3.25 5.40 -16.04
CA ASP A 492 -3.38 6.85 -15.92
C ASP A 492 -2.98 7.51 -17.25
N PRO A 493 -3.89 8.21 -17.93
CA PRO A 493 -3.59 8.81 -19.24
C PRO A 493 -2.58 9.95 -19.15
N LYS A 494 -2.32 10.51 -17.97
CA LYS A 494 -1.42 11.65 -17.77
C LYS A 494 0.04 11.23 -17.61
N ASN A 495 0.31 10.18 -16.84
CA ASN A 495 1.67 9.74 -16.51
C ASN A 495 2.00 8.34 -17.07
N GLY A 496 1.02 7.61 -17.62
CA GLY A 496 1.20 6.26 -18.14
C GLY A 496 1.36 5.18 -17.07
N PHE A 497 1.14 5.48 -15.79
CA PHE A 497 1.26 4.49 -14.73
C PHE A 497 0.12 3.49 -14.80
N LEU A 498 0.48 2.22 -14.66
CA LEU A 498 -0.46 1.12 -14.58
C LEU A 498 -0.82 0.86 -13.10
N TYR A 499 -2.11 0.83 -12.81
CA TYR A 499 -2.67 0.45 -11.51
C TYR A 499 -3.50 -0.80 -11.67
N TRP A 500 -3.46 -1.69 -10.68
CA TRP A 500 -4.35 -2.86 -10.66
C TRP A 500 -4.76 -3.24 -9.24
N GLY A 501 -5.95 -3.82 -9.13
CA GLY A 501 -6.43 -4.47 -7.93
C GLY A 501 -6.11 -5.96 -7.99
N GLU A 502 -5.32 -6.45 -7.05
CA GLU A 502 -4.99 -7.87 -6.89
C GLU A 502 -5.97 -8.52 -5.93
N VAL A 503 -6.59 -9.64 -6.34
CA VAL A 503 -7.35 -10.47 -5.42
C VAL A 503 -6.37 -11.39 -4.71
N GLY A 504 -6.01 -11.00 -3.50
CA GLY A 504 -5.09 -11.72 -2.63
C GLY A 504 -5.71 -12.97 -1.98
N PRO A 505 -4.97 -13.64 -1.10
CA PRO A 505 -5.47 -14.73 -0.26
C PRO A 505 -6.60 -14.25 0.69
N ASP A 506 -7.39 -15.19 1.20
CA ASP A 506 -8.42 -14.89 2.18
C ASP A 506 -7.80 -14.44 3.52
N SER A 507 -8.21 -13.27 4.01
CA SER A 507 -7.62 -12.60 5.19
C SER A 507 -7.64 -13.41 6.49
N ASN A 508 -8.49 -14.42 6.59
CA ASN A 508 -8.58 -15.29 7.77
C ASN A 508 -7.55 -16.43 7.79
N LYS A 509 -6.64 -16.47 6.81
CA LYS A 509 -5.62 -17.52 6.66
C LYS A 509 -4.20 -16.96 6.60
N ASP A 510 -4.05 -15.65 6.75
CA ASP A 510 -2.77 -14.93 6.72
C ASP A 510 -2.16 -14.80 8.12
#